data_f6befc293d51b80f6e8200cc91c7e618
#
_entry.id   f6befc293d51b80f6e8200cc91c7e618
#
_cell.length_a   1.000
_cell.length_b   1.000
_cell.length_c   1.000
_cell.angle_alpha   90.00
_cell.angle_beta   90.00
_cell.angle_gamma   90.00
#
_symmetry.space_group_name_H-M   'P 1'
#
loop_
_entity.id
_entity.type
_entity.pdbx_description
1 polymer ?
#
loop_
_entity_poly.entity_id
_entity_poly.type
_entity_poly.pdbx_seq_one_letter_code
_entity_poly.pdbx_strand_id
1 'polypeptide(L)'
;IASLAPQVTDSTTFTATYTISQADIELGAVYNLALAEGTDPSGNPIDVESQDPSPLDPNDPLYEPTCPDCTVTIIEQNPAIALIKTATFNDSNNNGIAEVGETITYNFTVTNTGNVSLSDVTVTDPLPGVVVSGGPITLAVGESDSTTFTAIYTITQADINAGSVSNQAFVTGNSPLDVEVTDASDHTDNAGNNPTIVEIDGCTINVFNVVTPNNDGSNEFLYIGGLGCYPDNKVEIFNRWGVVVYETSGYNNNDKAFRGYSEGRVTVNKSEGLPDGTYFYILKYKKQDGTVREKSGYLYLSR
;
A
#
# COMPACT_ATOMS: atom_id res chain seq x y z
N ILE A 1 61.71 8.47 -11.69
CA ILE A 1 62.94 8.99 -11.04
C ILE A 1 64.12 8.53 -11.85
N ALA A 2 65.07 9.43 -12.20
CA ALA A 2 66.26 9.10 -13.02
C ALA A 2 67.28 8.22 -12.24
N SER A 3 67.42 8.45 -10.95
CA SER A 3 68.22 7.59 -10.06
C SER A 3 67.80 7.78 -8.61
N LEU A 4 67.86 6.71 -7.81
CA LEU A 4 67.62 6.73 -6.40
C LEU A 4 68.86 6.21 -5.67
N ALA A 5 69.46 7.05 -4.82
CA ALA A 5 70.66 6.65 -4.10
C ALA A 5 70.29 5.63 -2.97
N PRO A 6 71.28 4.82 -2.54
CA PRO A 6 71.06 3.88 -1.42
C PRO A 6 70.46 4.57 -0.16
N GLN A 7 69.43 3.98 0.42
CA GLN A 7 68.77 4.45 1.63
C GLN A 7 68.00 5.78 1.46
N VAL A 8 67.83 6.28 0.23
CA VAL A 8 66.98 7.44 -0.06
C VAL A 8 65.56 6.96 -0.40
N THR A 9 64.56 7.62 0.18
CA THR A 9 63.11 7.41 -0.08
C THR A 9 62.55 8.61 -0.83
N ASP A 10 61.83 8.37 -1.90
CA ASP A 10 60.97 9.37 -2.53
C ASP A 10 59.48 9.04 -2.26
N SER A 11 58.75 9.99 -1.70
CA SER A 11 57.34 9.86 -1.39
C SER A 11 56.44 10.87 -2.10
N THR A 12 57.00 11.57 -3.11
CA THR A 12 56.33 12.71 -3.74
C THR A 12 56.22 12.64 -5.25
N THR A 13 57.11 11.88 -5.88
CA THR A 13 57.19 11.86 -7.36
C THR A 13 56.08 11.05 -8.02
N PHE A 14 55.66 9.96 -7.40
CA PHE A 14 54.66 9.07 -7.95
C PHE A 14 53.32 9.24 -7.24
N THR A 15 52.28 9.55 -8.03
CA THR A 15 50.91 9.64 -7.58
C THR A 15 49.98 8.97 -8.58
N ALA A 16 48.94 8.35 -8.11
CA ALA A 16 47.88 7.76 -8.94
C ALA A 16 46.53 8.19 -8.44
N THR A 17 45.55 8.26 -9.34
CA THR A 17 44.14 8.48 -9.04
C THR A 17 43.34 7.34 -9.64
N TYR A 18 42.35 6.87 -8.87
CA TYR A 18 41.39 5.87 -9.33
C TYR A 18 39.96 6.45 -9.17
N THR A 19 39.11 6.20 -10.15
CA THR A 19 37.69 6.60 -10.06
C THR A 19 36.88 5.40 -9.58
N ILE A 20 36.26 5.54 -8.41
CA ILE A 20 35.43 4.49 -7.85
C ILE A 20 34.25 4.20 -8.78
N SER A 21 34.08 2.92 -9.09
CA SER A 21 32.95 2.39 -9.88
C SER A 21 31.84 1.85 -9.00
N GLN A 22 30.66 1.61 -9.59
CA GLN A 22 29.57 0.92 -8.86
C GLN A 22 30.00 -0.48 -8.39
N ALA A 23 30.80 -1.19 -9.16
CA ALA A 23 31.31 -2.50 -8.77
C ALA A 23 32.17 -2.45 -7.51
N ASP A 24 32.94 -1.39 -7.32
CA ASP A 24 33.75 -1.19 -6.11
C ASP A 24 32.85 -0.92 -4.88
N ILE A 25 31.76 -0.18 -5.08
CA ILE A 25 30.77 0.07 -4.02
C ILE A 25 30.05 -1.24 -3.66
N GLU A 26 29.64 -2.04 -4.64
CA GLU A 26 29.01 -3.36 -4.42
C GLU A 26 29.96 -4.32 -3.68
N LEU A 27 31.28 -4.26 -4.01
CA LEU A 27 32.29 -5.06 -3.33
C LEU A 27 32.60 -4.55 -1.91
N GLY A 28 32.37 -3.26 -1.63
CA GLY A 28 32.69 -2.60 -0.36
C GLY A 28 34.15 -2.20 -0.22
N ALA A 29 34.99 -2.43 -1.22
CA ALA A 29 36.41 -2.11 -1.16
C ALA A 29 37.03 -1.94 -2.57
N VAL A 30 38.12 -1.17 -2.61
CA VAL A 30 39.07 -1.13 -3.75
C VAL A 30 40.37 -1.71 -3.30
N TYR A 31 40.88 -2.71 -4.04
CA TYR A 31 42.17 -3.36 -3.85
C TYR A 31 43.15 -2.83 -4.85
N ASN A 32 44.30 -2.35 -4.38
CA ASN A 32 45.34 -1.82 -5.26
C ASN A 32 46.72 -2.40 -4.92
N LEU A 33 47.36 -2.93 -5.94
CA LEU A 33 48.77 -3.38 -5.90
C LEU A 33 49.56 -2.58 -6.93
N ALA A 34 50.63 -1.95 -6.51
CA ALA A 34 51.52 -1.22 -7.40
C ALA A 34 52.83 -2.00 -7.57
N LEU A 35 53.37 -1.94 -8.77
CA LEU A 35 54.71 -2.52 -9.10
C LEU A 35 55.71 -1.38 -9.32
N ALA A 36 56.80 -1.42 -8.58
CA ALA A 36 57.95 -0.55 -8.81
C ALA A 36 59.02 -1.31 -9.56
N GLU A 37 59.44 -0.76 -10.69
CA GLU A 37 60.49 -1.35 -11.54
C GLU A 37 61.68 -0.41 -11.62
N GLY A 38 62.84 -0.99 -11.67
CA GLY A 38 64.11 -0.27 -11.83
C GLY A 38 65.24 -1.14 -12.37
N THR A 39 66.44 -0.56 -12.49
CA THR A 39 67.66 -1.30 -12.88
C THR A 39 68.79 -0.98 -11.92
N ASP A 40 69.59 -2.00 -11.56
CA ASP A 40 70.81 -1.81 -10.76
C ASP A 40 71.92 -1.16 -11.61
N PRO A 41 73.03 -0.73 -10.98
CA PRO A 41 74.16 -0.15 -11.72
C PRO A 41 74.80 -1.09 -12.73
N SER A 42 74.51 -2.39 -12.65
CA SER A 42 75.03 -3.40 -13.62
C SER A 42 74.01 -3.62 -14.77
N GLY A 43 72.86 -2.96 -14.75
CA GLY A 43 71.85 -3.07 -15.81
C GLY A 43 70.87 -4.22 -15.61
N ASN A 44 70.83 -4.88 -14.41
CA ASN A 44 69.85 -5.93 -14.13
C ASN A 44 68.54 -5.32 -13.71
N PRO A 45 67.39 -5.86 -14.16
CA PRO A 45 66.13 -5.41 -13.72
C PRO A 45 65.87 -5.76 -12.25
N ILE A 46 65.20 -4.85 -11.53
CA ILE A 46 64.74 -5.02 -10.17
C ILE A 46 63.29 -4.60 -10.15
N ASP A 47 62.43 -5.45 -9.65
CA ASP A 47 61.02 -5.15 -9.41
C ASP A 47 60.57 -5.49 -7.99
N VAL A 48 59.63 -4.76 -7.49
CA VAL A 48 58.99 -5.00 -6.17
C VAL A 48 57.53 -4.56 -6.17
N GLU A 49 56.70 -5.40 -5.65
CA GLU A 49 55.29 -5.08 -5.43
C GLU A 49 55.14 -4.24 -4.15
N SER A 50 54.14 -3.37 -4.15
CA SER A 50 53.77 -2.61 -2.95
C SER A 50 53.25 -3.53 -1.84
N GLN A 51 53.39 -3.12 -0.63
CA GLN A 51 52.83 -3.81 0.53
C GLN A 51 51.90 -2.86 1.30
N ASP A 52 50.78 -3.37 1.76
CA ASP A 52 49.92 -2.60 2.65
C ASP A 52 50.59 -2.49 4.05
N PRO A 53 50.82 -1.27 4.56
CA PRO A 53 51.38 -1.08 5.89
C PRO A 53 50.41 -1.47 7.03
N SER A 54 49.12 -1.71 6.71
CA SER A 54 48.05 -2.05 7.67
C SER A 54 47.09 -3.05 7.04
N PRO A 55 47.52 -4.28 6.70
CA PRO A 55 46.71 -5.25 6.00
C PRO A 55 45.47 -5.63 6.86
N LEU A 56 44.34 -5.96 6.20
CA LEU A 56 43.17 -6.45 6.88
C LEU A 56 43.43 -7.79 7.61
N ASP A 57 42.70 -8.04 8.68
CA ASP A 57 42.71 -9.35 9.33
C ASP A 57 42.18 -10.41 8.36
N PRO A 58 42.81 -11.60 8.27
CA PRO A 58 42.33 -12.68 7.41
C PRO A 58 40.87 -13.14 7.68
N ASN A 59 40.29 -12.75 8.81
CA ASN A 59 38.87 -13.01 9.11
C ASN A 59 37.96 -11.83 8.78
N ASP A 60 38.49 -10.72 8.29
CA ASP A 60 37.68 -9.59 7.82
C ASP A 60 36.90 -9.99 6.55
N PRO A 61 35.60 -9.69 6.45
CA PRO A 61 34.80 -10.00 5.26
C PRO A 61 35.37 -9.40 3.96
N LEU A 62 36.15 -8.32 4.04
CA LEU A 62 36.78 -7.64 2.92
C LEU A 62 38.23 -8.12 2.69
N TYR A 63 38.72 -9.12 3.43
CA TYR A 63 40.05 -9.69 3.19
C TYR A 63 40.07 -10.49 1.88
N GLU A 64 41.00 -10.12 0.96
CA GLU A 64 41.16 -10.79 -0.33
C GLU A 64 42.40 -11.70 -0.30
N PRO A 65 42.20 -13.03 -0.15
CA PRO A 65 43.30 -13.97 0.01
C PRO A 65 44.23 -14.06 -1.24
N THR A 66 43.74 -13.65 -2.40
CA THR A 66 44.56 -13.64 -3.66
C THR A 66 45.41 -12.39 -3.77
N CYS A 67 45.24 -11.40 -2.91
CA CYS A 67 46.03 -10.18 -2.86
C CYS A 67 46.31 -9.73 -1.42
N PRO A 68 47.05 -10.52 -0.63
CA PRO A 68 47.26 -10.25 0.81
C PRO A 68 48.07 -8.97 1.04
N ASP A 69 48.86 -8.52 0.06
CA ASP A 69 49.69 -7.32 0.12
C ASP A 69 49.06 -6.09 -0.56
N CYS A 70 47.82 -6.22 -1.05
CA CYS A 70 47.08 -5.10 -1.65
C CYS A 70 46.75 -4.04 -0.59
N THR A 71 46.94 -2.78 -0.94
CA THR A 71 46.37 -1.67 -0.21
C THR A 71 44.87 -1.69 -0.38
N VAL A 72 44.11 -1.79 0.71
CA VAL A 72 42.66 -1.86 0.70
C VAL A 72 42.06 -0.50 1.11
N THR A 73 41.23 0.04 0.25
CA THR A 73 40.42 1.23 0.55
C THR A 73 38.97 0.80 0.72
N ILE A 74 38.47 0.88 1.95
CA ILE A 74 37.08 0.52 2.26
C ILE A 74 36.13 1.57 1.66
N ILE A 75 35.09 1.10 0.98
CA ILE A 75 34.03 1.90 0.40
C ILE A 75 32.75 1.62 1.20
N GLU A 76 32.18 2.65 1.81
CA GLU A 76 31.00 2.50 2.65
C GLU A 76 29.75 2.16 1.81
N GLN A 77 29.09 1.07 2.19
CA GLN A 77 27.76 0.73 1.69
C GLN A 77 26.70 1.37 2.59
N ASN A 78 25.70 1.99 1.96
CA ASN A 78 24.52 2.55 2.62
C ASN A 78 23.28 1.93 1.96
N PRO A 79 22.98 0.64 2.23
CA PRO A 79 21.80 -0.01 1.70
C PRO A 79 20.55 0.62 2.30
N ALA A 80 19.54 0.84 1.47
CA ALA A 80 18.25 1.39 1.90
C ALA A 80 17.14 0.97 0.94
N ILE A 81 15.96 0.74 1.47
CA ILE A 81 14.78 0.33 0.72
C ILE A 81 13.59 1.16 1.15
N ALA A 82 12.64 1.38 0.25
CA ALA A 82 11.39 2.06 0.55
C ALA A 82 10.20 1.31 -0.06
N LEU A 83 9.05 1.34 0.63
CA LEU A 83 7.82 0.67 0.22
C LEU A 83 6.64 1.64 0.17
N ILE A 84 6.04 1.80 -1.02
CA ILE A 84 4.73 2.45 -1.17
C ILE A 84 3.66 1.36 -1.31
N LYS A 85 2.54 1.52 -0.60
CA LYS A 85 1.38 0.66 -0.67
C LYS A 85 0.13 1.45 -1.02
N THR A 86 -0.50 1.13 -2.13
CA THR A 86 -1.77 1.71 -2.55
C THR A 86 -2.89 0.69 -2.47
N ALA A 87 -4.13 1.16 -2.41
CA ALA A 87 -5.30 0.30 -2.31
C ALA A 87 -6.40 0.73 -3.28
N THR A 88 -7.14 -0.26 -3.79
CA THR A 88 -8.34 -0.05 -4.60
C THR A 88 -9.46 -0.92 -4.04
N PHE A 89 -10.57 -0.30 -3.66
CA PHE A 89 -11.80 -1.02 -3.31
C PHE A 89 -12.46 -1.55 -4.58
N ASN A 90 -12.81 -2.83 -4.58
CA ASN A 90 -13.48 -3.51 -5.69
C ASN A 90 -14.95 -3.70 -5.34
N ASP A 91 -15.77 -2.72 -5.72
CA ASP A 91 -17.23 -2.77 -5.65
C ASP A 91 -17.75 -3.69 -6.77
N SER A 92 -18.10 -4.91 -6.44
CA SER A 92 -18.42 -5.96 -7.40
C SER A 92 -19.79 -5.76 -8.07
N ASN A 93 -20.71 -5.05 -7.42
CA ASN A 93 -22.06 -4.80 -7.88
C ASN A 93 -22.30 -3.34 -8.32
N ASN A 94 -21.27 -2.48 -8.19
CA ASN A 94 -21.28 -1.06 -8.55
C ASN A 94 -22.38 -0.25 -7.84
N ASN A 95 -22.67 -0.59 -6.58
CA ASN A 95 -23.66 0.13 -5.78
C ASN A 95 -23.06 1.27 -4.93
N GLY A 96 -21.74 1.42 -4.92
CA GLY A 96 -21.00 2.42 -4.16
C GLY A 96 -20.93 2.14 -2.65
N ILE A 97 -21.28 0.94 -2.21
CA ILE A 97 -21.37 0.53 -0.81
C ILE A 97 -20.53 -0.71 -0.62
N ALA A 98 -19.68 -0.72 0.40
CA ALA A 98 -18.90 -1.92 0.70
C ALA A 98 -19.75 -2.98 1.39
N GLU A 99 -19.67 -4.19 0.91
CA GLU A 99 -20.39 -5.37 1.40
C GLU A 99 -19.42 -6.47 1.84
N VAL A 100 -19.90 -7.33 2.74
CA VAL A 100 -19.10 -8.50 3.16
C VAL A 100 -18.84 -9.41 1.97
N GLY A 101 -17.58 -9.75 1.75
CA GLY A 101 -17.13 -10.59 0.63
C GLY A 101 -16.61 -9.81 -0.57
N GLU A 102 -16.83 -8.51 -0.64
CA GLU A 102 -16.13 -7.65 -1.58
C GLU A 102 -14.66 -7.50 -1.20
N THR A 103 -13.84 -6.95 -2.08
CA THR A 103 -12.39 -7.02 -1.89
C THR A 103 -11.71 -5.67 -2.00
N ILE A 104 -10.54 -5.57 -1.37
CA ILE A 104 -9.57 -4.51 -1.57
C ILE A 104 -8.35 -5.13 -2.24
N THR A 105 -7.93 -4.57 -3.37
CA THR A 105 -6.66 -4.91 -4.01
C THR A 105 -5.58 -3.95 -3.51
N TYR A 106 -4.49 -4.50 -3.01
CA TYR A 106 -3.29 -3.75 -2.64
C TYR A 106 -2.21 -3.92 -3.72
N ASN A 107 -1.61 -2.81 -4.13
CA ASN A 107 -0.46 -2.77 -5.02
C ASN A 107 0.72 -2.18 -4.27
N PHE A 108 1.89 -2.71 -4.55
CA PHE A 108 3.13 -2.33 -3.88
C PHE A 108 4.11 -1.77 -4.89
N THR A 109 4.81 -0.70 -4.51
CA THR A 109 5.97 -0.19 -5.23
C THR A 109 7.16 -0.25 -4.28
N VAL A 110 8.14 -1.06 -4.63
CA VAL A 110 9.38 -1.22 -3.87
C VAL A 110 10.48 -0.45 -4.60
N THR A 111 11.24 0.38 -3.89
CA THR A 111 12.33 1.17 -4.46
C THR A 111 13.61 0.94 -3.67
N ASN A 112 14.71 0.64 -4.36
CA ASN A 112 16.04 0.68 -3.78
C ASN A 112 16.50 2.14 -3.71
N THR A 113 16.57 2.68 -2.49
CA THR A 113 16.99 4.07 -2.23
C THR A 113 18.44 4.17 -1.74
N GLY A 114 19.14 3.04 -1.65
CA GLY A 114 20.54 2.94 -1.22
C GLY A 114 21.53 3.14 -2.36
N ASN A 115 22.82 2.87 -2.05
CA ASN A 115 23.94 2.97 -2.98
C ASN A 115 24.49 1.62 -3.45
N VAL A 116 23.86 0.51 -3.07
CA VAL A 116 24.18 -0.85 -3.49
C VAL A 116 22.93 -1.59 -3.96
N SER A 117 23.10 -2.64 -4.75
CA SER A 117 22.01 -3.53 -5.15
C SER A 117 21.42 -4.26 -3.95
N LEU A 118 20.15 -4.65 -4.05
CA LEU A 118 19.44 -5.44 -3.04
C LEU A 118 18.97 -6.76 -3.65
N SER A 119 19.23 -7.86 -2.95
CA SER A 119 18.74 -9.21 -3.28
C SER A 119 17.68 -9.66 -2.28
N ASP A 120 16.98 -10.75 -2.63
CA ASP A 120 15.97 -11.40 -1.80
C ASP A 120 14.89 -10.44 -1.29
N VAL A 121 14.58 -9.42 -2.10
CA VAL A 121 13.57 -8.43 -1.73
C VAL A 121 12.21 -9.09 -1.68
N THR A 122 11.55 -9.02 -0.52
CA THR A 122 10.23 -9.61 -0.25
C THR A 122 9.33 -8.62 0.45
N VAL A 123 8.01 -8.74 0.19
CA VAL A 123 6.98 -7.93 0.86
C VAL A 123 6.11 -8.85 1.70
N THR A 124 5.84 -8.45 2.94
CA THR A 124 4.96 -9.14 3.87
C THR A 124 3.86 -8.20 4.37
N ASP A 125 2.69 -8.76 4.65
CA ASP A 125 1.55 -7.99 5.14
C ASP A 125 0.93 -8.72 6.34
N PRO A 126 0.94 -8.09 7.54
CA PRO A 126 0.46 -8.73 8.77
C PRO A 126 -1.06 -8.70 8.93
N LEU A 127 -1.82 -8.00 8.05
CA LEU A 127 -3.27 -7.96 8.15
C LEU A 127 -3.85 -9.37 7.96
N PRO A 128 -4.60 -9.91 8.96
CA PRO A 128 -5.15 -11.26 8.84
C PRO A 128 -6.03 -11.43 7.59
N GLY A 129 -5.75 -12.46 6.81
CA GLY A 129 -6.45 -12.75 5.56
C GLY A 129 -5.82 -12.15 4.31
N VAL A 130 -4.74 -11.36 4.46
CA VAL A 130 -3.93 -10.89 3.33
C VAL A 130 -2.80 -11.87 3.05
N VAL A 131 -2.63 -12.20 1.78
CA VAL A 131 -1.49 -12.97 1.28
C VAL A 131 -0.87 -12.19 0.13
N VAL A 132 0.37 -11.76 0.32
CA VAL A 132 1.13 -11.09 -0.74
C VAL A 132 1.61 -12.12 -1.74
N SER A 133 1.38 -11.86 -3.01
CA SER A 133 1.87 -12.66 -4.14
C SER A 133 3.06 -11.95 -4.79
N GLY A 134 4.00 -12.75 -5.32
CA GLY A 134 5.18 -12.25 -6.02
C GLY A 134 6.47 -12.39 -5.22
N GLY A 135 7.61 -12.16 -5.90
CA GLY A 135 8.95 -12.19 -5.33
C GLY A 135 9.51 -13.58 -5.01
N PRO A 136 10.73 -13.66 -4.42
CA PRO A 136 11.62 -12.51 -4.20
C PRO A 136 12.15 -11.88 -5.50
N ILE A 137 12.59 -10.62 -5.42
CA ILE A 137 13.21 -9.90 -6.56
C ILE A 137 14.58 -9.33 -6.16
N THR A 138 15.34 -8.88 -7.17
CA THR A 138 16.56 -8.11 -7.00
C THR A 138 16.33 -6.71 -7.55
N LEU A 139 16.86 -5.68 -6.90
CA LEU A 139 16.75 -4.29 -7.30
C LEU A 139 18.14 -3.67 -7.43
N ALA A 140 18.49 -3.17 -8.61
CA ALA A 140 19.65 -2.33 -8.81
C ALA A 140 19.50 -0.99 -8.07
N VAL A 141 20.61 -0.25 -7.92
CA VAL A 141 20.60 1.08 -7.30
C VAL A 141 19.64 2.02 -8.02
N GLY A 142 18.69 2.60 -7.27
CA GLY A 142 17.67 3.50 -7.78
C GLY A 142 16.53 2.83 -8.56
N GLU A 143 16.53 1.50 -8.67
CA GLU A 143 15.46 0.76 -9.34
C GLU A 143 14.20 0.69 -8.50
N SER A 144 13.05 0.71 -9.18
CA SER A 144 11.72 0.53 -8.57
C SER A 144 10.96 -0.56 -9.30
N ASP A 145 10.30 -1.46 -8.54
CA ASP A 145 9.31 -2.40 -9.05
C ASP A 145 7.92 -2.06 -8.51
N SER A 146 6.93 -1.99 -9.40
CA SER A 146 5.52 -1.70 -9.07
C SER A 146 4.56 -2.77 -9.59
N THR A 147 5.07 -3.89 -10.07
CA THR A 147 4.29 -4.89 -10.80
C THR A 147 4.35 -6.29 -10.21
N THR A 148 5.41 -6.61 -9.49
CA THR A 148 5.64 -7.97 -8.99
C THR A 148 4.78 -8.30 -7.78
N PHE A 149 4.61 -7.36 -6.86
CA PHE A 149 3.91 -7.61 -5.59
C PHE A 149 2.48 -7.11 -5.62
N THR A 150 1.53 -7.99 -5.32
CA THR A 150 0.11 -7.66 -5.17
C THR A 150 -0.51 -8.46 -4.04
N ALA A 151 -1.61 -7.95 -3.45
CA ALA A 151 -2.38 -8.69 -2.47
C ALA A 151 -3.87 -8.35 -2.57
N ILE A 152 -4.71 -9.27 -2.11
CA ILE A 152 -6.16 -9.10 -2.04
C ILE A 152 -6.60 -9.33 -0.61
N TYR A 153 -7.44 -8.43 -0.11
CA TYR A 153 -8.12 -8.55 1.17
C TYR A 153 -9.63 -8.66 0.95
N THR A 154 -10.29 -9.58 1.64
CA THR A 154 -11.74 -9.70 1.61
C THR A 154 -12.36 -8.95 2.77
N ILE A 155 -13.26 -8.02 2.47
CA ILE A 155 -13.95 -7.18 3.45
C ILE A 155 -14.81 -8.04 4.37
N THR A 156 -14.64 -7.83 5.67
CA THR A 156 -15.40 -8.50 6.72
C THR A 156 -16.48 -7.60 7.29
N GLN A 157 -17.39 -8.19 8.05
CA GLN A 157 -18.37 -7.39 8.79
C GLN A 157 -17.74 -6.48 9.86
N ALA A 158 -16.59 -6.88 10.41
CA ALA A 158 -15.90 -6.05 11.38
C ALA A 158 -15.38 -4.75 10.72
N ASP A 159 -14.89 -4.81 9.50
CA ASP A 159 -14.44 -3.66 8.73
C ASP A 159 -15.59 -2.70 8.41
N ILE A 160 -16.72 -3.25 7.97
CA ILE A 160 -17.93 -2.47 7.71
C ILE A 160 -18.41 -1.76 9.00
N ASN A 161 -18.36 -2.44 10.14
CA ASN A 161 -18.73 -1.84 11.42
C ASN A 161 -17.72 -0.79 11.90
N ALA A 162 -16.44 -0.94 11.55
CA ALA A 162 -15.38 0.03 11.84
C ALA A 162 -15.45 1.26 10.92
N GLY A 163 -15.99 1.11 9.71
CA GLY A 163 -16.08 2.17 8.70
C GLY A 163 -14.79 2.38 7.90
N SER A 164 -13.75 1.57 8.14
CA SER A 164 -12.50 1.62 7.39
C SER A 164 -11.68 0.36 7.58
N VAL A 165 -10.77 0.11 6.63
CA VAL A 165 -9.67 -0.86 6.75
C VAL A 165 -8.35 -0.09 6.74
N SER A 166 -7.59 -0.22 7.82
CA SER A 166 -6.23 0.33 7.93
C SER A 166 -5.24 -0.83 7.80
N ASN A 167 -4.28 -0.69 6.90
CA ASN A 167 -3.32 -1.75 6.60
C ASN A 167 -1.92 -1.22 6.33
N GLN A 168 -0.90 -1.86 6.89
CA GLN A 168 0.51 -1.56 6.70
C GLN A 168 1.27 -2.83 6.39
N ALA A 169 2.11 -2.79 5.34
CA ALA A 169 2.98 -3.88 4.94
C ALA A 169 4.44 -3.55 5.27
N PHE A 170 5.31 -4.54 5.14
CA PHE A 170 6.74 -4.40 5.34
C PHE A 170 7.49 -5.01 4.16
N VAL A 171 8.61 -4.39 3.81
CA VAL A 171 9.56 -4.92 2.83
C VAL A 171 10.89 -5.24 3.54
N THR A 172 11.57 -6.28 3.08
CA THR A 172 12.92 -6.63 3.48
C THR A 172 13.77 -6.92 2.25
N GLY A 173 15.08 -6.73 2.35
CA GLY A 173 16.06 -7.09 1.32
C GLY A 173 17.46 -7.12 1.89
N ASN A 174 18.43 -7.74 1.18
CA ASN A 174 19.81 -7.89 1.62
C ASN A 174 20.77 -7.17 0.68
N SER A 175 21.73 -6.46 1.26
CA SER A 175 22.87 -5.89 0.53
C SER A 175 23.87 -6.97 0.10
N PRO A 176 24.87 -6.65 -0.78
CA PRO A 176 25.94 -7.58 -1.14
C PRO A 176 26.81 -8.06 0.03
N LEU A 177 26.89 -7.30 1.11
CA LEU A 177 27.59 -7.69 2.34
C LEU A 177 26.63 -8.26 3.41
N ASP A 178 25.47 -8.84 2.99
CA ASP A 178 24.48 -9.48 3.86
C ASP A 178 23.90 -8.57 4.97
N VAL A 179 23.85 -7.25 4.71
CA VAL A 179 23.15 -6.32 5.61
C VAL A 179 21.69 -6.28 5.21
N GLU A 180 20.81 -6.73 6.11
CA GLU A 180 19.37 -6.64 5.92
C GLU A 180 18.88 -5.20 6.06
N VAL A 181 18.03 -4.76 5.13
CA VAL A 181 17.28 -3.51 5.18
C VAL A 181 15.80 -3.78 5.21
N THR A 182 15.07 -2.94 5.92
CA THR A 182 13.61 -3.06 6.08
C THR A 182 12.95 -1.70 5.98
N ASP A 183 11.70 -1.69 5.50
CA ASP A 183 10.86 -0.50 5.53
C ASP A 183 9.39 -0.88 5.78
N ALA A 184 8.65 0.03 6.43
CA ALA A 184 7.20 -0.07 6.59
C ALA A 184 6.51 0.79 5.54
N SER A 185 5.48 0.27 4.88
CA SER A 185 4.84 0.95 3.77
C SER A 185 4.27 2.32 4.13
N ASP A 186 4.41 3.28 3.23
CA ASP A 186 3.63 4.52 3.20
C ASP A 186 2.60 4.48 2.07
N HIS A 187 1.55 5.28 2.18
CA HIS A 187 0.51 5.34 1.14
C HIS A 187 0.77 6.38 0.05
N THR A 188 1.81 7.22 0.21
CA THR A 188 2.09 8.38 -0.67
C THR A 188 3.52 8.48 -1.17
N ASP A 189 4.52 8.23 -0.32
CA ASP A 189 5.93 8.50 -0.65
C ASP A 189 6.91 7.50 -0.01
N ASN A 190 8.19 7.64 -0.36
CA ASN A 190 9.27 6.76 0.10
C ASN A 190 9.87 7.16 1.45
N ALA A 191 9.36 8.17 2.12
CA ALA A 191 9.96 8.72 3.33
C ALA A 191 9.08 8.55 4.59
N GLY A 192 7.80 8.30 4.39
CA GLY A 192 6.83 8.10 5.46
C GLY A 192 6.58 6.63 5.79
N ASN A 193 5.84 6.40 6.89
CA ASN A 193 5.40 5.06 7.32
C ASN A 193 3.92 5.12 7.72
N ASN A 194 3.10 5.85 6.97
CA ASN A 194 1.67 5.97 7.24
C ASN A 194 0.91 4.79 6.64
N PRO A 195 0.04 4.13 7.41
CA PRO A 195 -0.75 3.02 6.89
C PRO A 195 -1.66 3.46 5.75
N THR A 196 -1.93 2.55 4.82
CA THR A 196 -2.93 2.71 3.79
C THR A 196 -4.32 2.53 4.41
N ILE A 197 -5.17 3.56 4.32
CA ILE A 197 -6.54 3.53 4.84
C ILE A 197 -7.51 3.52 3.67
N VAL A 198 -8.43 2.56 3.69
CA VAL A 198 -9.57 2.49 2.79
C VAL A 198 -10.82 2.79 3.60
N GLU A 199 -11.45 3.93 3.33
CA GLU A 199 -12.74 4.26 3.93
C GLU A 199 -13.83 3.33 3.38
N ILE A 200 -14.66 2.81 4.25
CA ILE A 200 -15.74 1.87 3.92
C ILE A 200 -17.08 2.54 4.21
N ASP A 201 -17.65 3.16 3.20
CA ASP A 201 -19.00 3.72 3.25
C ASP A 201 -20.04 2.61 3.04
N GLY A 202 -20.40 1.90 4.10
CA GLY A 202 -21.25 0.75 3.89
C GLY A 202 -22.51 0.68 4.78
N CYS A 203 -22.42 1.13 6.00
CA CYS A 203 -23.50 0.89 6.97
C CYS A 203 -24.12 2.15 7.56
N THR A 204 -23.80 3.33 7.03
CA THR A 204 -24.49 4.55 7.45
C THR A 204 -25.84 4.67 6.75
N ILE A 205 -26.92 4.57 7.51
CA ILE A 205 -28.27 4.78 6.96
C ILE A 205 -28.45 6.25 6.57
N ASN A 206 -28.55 6.50 5.29
CA ASN A 206 -28.87 7.80 4.69
C ASN A 206 -30.22 7.72 3.97
N VAL A 207 -31.21 8.48 4.43
CA VAL A 207 -32.52 8.55 3.80
C VAL A 207 -32.58 9.80 2.93
N PHE A 208 -32.78 9.61 1.62
CA PHE A 208 -32.95 10.70 0.66
C PHE A 208 -34.43 11.09 0.65
N ASN A 209 -34.72 12.27 1.14
CA ASN A 209 -36.07 12.68 1.54
C ASN A 209 -36.89 13.35 0.42
N VAL A 210 -36.52 13.16 -0.84
CA VAL A 210 -37.27 13.63 -2.00
C VAL A 210 -37.65 12.43 -2.86
N VAL A 211 -38.92 12.34 -3.24
CA VAL A 211 -39.46 11.30 -4.13
C VAL A 211 -40.24 11.98 -5.24
N THR A 212 -39.80 11.80 -6.50
CA THR A 212 -40.42 12.39 -7.68
C THR A 212 -40.69 11.31 -8.73
N PRO A 213 -41.72 10.50 -8.56
CA PRO A 213 -42.00 9.36 -9.46
C PRO A 213 -42.61 9.83 -10.79
N ASN A 214 -41.84 10.54 -11.59
CA ASN A 214 -42.22 11.12 -12.88
C ASN A 214 -41.58 10.41 -14.07
N ASN A 215 -40.79 9.35 -13.83
CA ASN A 215 -40.15 8.51 -14.83
C ASN A 215 -39.02 9.22 -15.60
N ASP A 216 -38.35 10.19 -14.95
CA ASP A 216 -37.18 10.88 -15.51
C ASP A 216 -35.83 10.22 -15.13
N GLY A 217 -35.87 9.15 -14.30
CA GLY A 217 -34.73 8.40 -13.83
C GLY A 217 -34.08 8.95 -12.54
N SER A 218 -34.66 10.02 -11.94
CA SER A 218 -34.15 10.64 -10.72
C SER A 218 -35.20 10.64 -9.62
N ASN A 219 -34.84 10.19 -8.41
CA ASN A 219 -35.72 10.18 -7.21
C ASN A 219 -37.06 9.46 -7.42
N GLU A 220 -37.12 8.46 -8.29
CA GLU A 220 -38.34 7.70 -8.61
C GLU A 220 -38.94 6.95 -7.42
N PHE A 221 -38.15 6.78 -6.38
CA PHE A 221 -38.56 6.10 -5.15
C PHE A 221 -37.78 6.64 -3.94
N LEU A 222 -38.27 6.31 -2.73
CA LEU A 222 -37.53 6.63 -1.50
C LEU A 222 -36.24 5.81 -1.46
N TYR A 223 -35.11 6.44 -1.78
CA TYR A 223 -33.80 5.80 -1.69
C TYR A 223 -33.26 5.87 -0.26
N ILE A 224 -32.84 4.72 0.27
CA ILE A 224 -32.23 4.61 1.59
C ILE A 224 -30.86 3.95 1.41
N GLY A 225 -29.80 4.75 1.53
CA GLY A 225 -28.43 4.27 1.50
C GLY A 225 -28.09 3.44 2.73
N GLY A 226 -27.17 2.49 2.59
CA GLY A 226 -26.70 1.65 3.70
C GLY A 226 -27.63 0.50 4.11
N LEU A 227 -28.77 0.29 3.44
CA LEU A 227 -29.70 -0.79 3.77
C LEU A 227 -29.18 -2.21 3.47
N GLY A 228 -28.23 -2.36 2.55
CA GLY A 228 -27.58 -3.65 2.27
C GLY A 228 -26.99 -4.30 3.52
N CYS A 229 -26.50 -3.50 4.46
CA CYS A 229 -25.98 -3.96 5.75
C CYS A 229 -27.08 -4.42 6.73
N TYR A 230 -28.33 -4.09 6.47
CA TYR A 230 -29.45 -4.32 7.39
C TYR A 230 -30.63 -4.98 6.68
N PRO A 231 -30.48 -6.25 6.23
CA PRO A 231 -31.57 -6.95 5.52
C PRO A 231 -32.80 -7.17 6.40
N ASP A 232 -32.60 -7.28 7.73
CA ASP A 232 -33.70 -7.32 8.70
C ASP A 232 -34.09 -5.89 9.07
N ASN A 233 -34.93 -5.30 8.22
CA ASN A 233 -35.43 -3.94 8.36
C ASN A 233 -36.94 -3.86 8.10
N LYS A 234 -37.56 -2.77 8.54
CA LYS A 234 -38.97 -2.43 8.31
C LYS A 234 -39.09 -0.93 8.07
N VAL A 235 -39.79 -0.54 6.99
CA VAL A 235 -40.13 0.86 6.70
C VAL A 235 -41.64 1.02 6.78
N GLU A 236 -42.07 2.06 7.51
CA GLU A 236 -43.43 2.53 7.62
C GLU A 236 -43.47 4.00 7.18
N ILE A 237 -44.41 4.35 6.27
CA ILE A 237 -44.61 5.73 5.80
C ILE A 237 -46.03 6.18 6.16
N PHE A 238 -46.12 7.39 6.72
CA PHE A 238 -47.33 7.97 7.25
C PHE A 238 -47.68 9.27 6.50
N ASN A 239 -48.97 9.52 6.35
CA ASN A 239 -49.42 10.84 5.92
C ASN A 239 -49.41 11.83 7.12
N ARG A 240 -49.75 13.11 6.84
CA ARG A 240 -49.77 14.18 7.88
C ARG A 240 -50.74 13.95 9.04
N TRP A 241 -51.66 13.00 8.92
CA TRP A 241 -52.61 12.62 9.99
C TRP A 241 -52.18 11.37 10.78
N GLY A 242 -50.94 10.88 10.51
CA GLY A 242 -50.40 9.69 11.16
C GLY A 242 -51.00 8.36 10.66
N VAL A 243 -51.65 8.37 9.47
CA VAL A 243 -52.18 7.15 8.89
C VAL A 243 -51.11 6.50 8.03
N VAL A 244 -50.85 5.20 8.21
CA VAL A 244 -49.90 4.42 7.44
C VAL A 244 -50.38 4.32 5.98
N VAL A 245 -49.57 4.80 5.07
CA VAL A 245 -49.81 4.75 3.62
C VAL A 245 -48.96 3.71 2.91
N TYR A 246 -47.82 3.32 3.52
CA TYR A 246 -46.93 2.29 3.02
C TYR A 246 -46.28 1.56 4.19
N GLU A 247 -46.16 0.23 4.09
CA GLU A 247 -45.46 -0.58 5.09
C GLU A 247 -44.85 -1.81 4.42
N THR A 248 -43.56 -2.04 4.68
CA THR A 248 -42.89 -3.26 4.20
C THR A 248 -41.77 -3.71 5.14
N SER A 249 -41.56 -5.02 5.21
CA SER A 249 -40.39 -5.62 5.86
C SER A 249 -39.37 -6.04 4.78
N GLY A 250 -38.07 -5.87 5.07
CA GLY A 250 -36.99 -6.09 4.13
C GLY A 250 -37.08 -5.07 2.98
N TYR A 251 -37.26 -3.78 3.33
CA TYR A 251 -37.21 -2.70 2.36
C TYR A 251 -35.87 -2.76 1.63
N ASN A 252 -35.93 -2.61 0.31
CA ASN A 252 -34.75 -2.48 -0.52
C ASN A 252 -34.97 -1.37 -1.56
N ASN A 253 -33.91 -0.92 -2.18
CA ASN A 253 -34.01 0.16 -3.17
C ASN A 253 -34.41 -0.35 -4.57
N ASN A 254 -35.06 -1.50 -4.68
CA ASN A 254 -35.46 -2.14 -5.92
C ASN A 254 -36.95 -2.49 -5.95
N ASP A 255 -37.31 -3.73 -5.66
CA ASP A 255 -38.70 -4.25 -5.79
C ASP A 255 -39.63 -3.87 -4.64
N LYS A 256 -39.07 -3.59 -3.46
CA LYS A 256 -39.78 -3.16 -2.26
C LYS A 256 -39.55 -1.67 -1.94
N ALA A 257 -39.37 -0.83 -2.95
CA ALA A 257 -39.15 0.59 -2.78
C ALA A 257 -40.47 1.38 -2.83
N PHE A 258 -40.64 2.38 -1.96
CA PHE A 258 -41.79 3.29 -2.00
C PHE A 258 -41.71 4.22 -3.21
N ARG A 259 -42.70 4.15 -4.08
CA ARG A 259 -42.81 4.92 -5.34
C ARG A 259 -43.98 5.90 -5.33
N GLY A 260 -44.42 6.35 -4.17
CA GLY A 260 -45.55 7.31 -4.04
C GLY A 260 -46.93 6.69 -4.26
N TYR A 261 -47.07 5.37 -4.13
CA TYR A 261 -48.34 4.69 -4.13
C TYR A 261 -48.68 4.19 -2.74
N SER A 262 -50.01 4.11 -2.43
CA SER A 262 -50.45 3.59 -1.16
C SER A 262 -50.64 2.08 -1.21
N GLU A 263 -50.01 1.39 -0.27
CA GLU A 263 -50.22 -0.03 0.00
C GLU A 263 -50.88 -0.26 1.39
N GLY A 264 -51.27 0.82 2.05
CA GLY A 264 -51.88 0.81 3.39
C GLY A 264 -53.35 0.40 3.41
N ARG A 265 -53.88 0.15 4.62
CA ARG A 265 -55.25 -0.37 4.87
C ARG A 265 -56.38 0.61 4.56
N VAL A 266 -56.08 1.87 4.23
CA VAL A 266 -57.08 2.96 4.18
C VAL A 266 -57.05 3.71 2.86
N THR A 267 -56.91 3.01 1.74
CA THR A 267 -56.98 3.65 0.41
C THR A 267 -58.14 3.11 -0.40
N VAL A 268 -58.93 4.04 -0.93
CA VAL A 268 -60.11 3.73 -1.76
C VAL A 268 -59.72 3.16 -3.13
N ASN A 269 -58.49 3.48 -3.63
CA ASN A 269 -57.91 2.94 -4.87
C ASN A 269 -56.40 2.76 -4.74
N LYS A 270 -55.93 1.52 -4.83
CA LYS A 270 -54.48 1.19 -4.80
C LYS A 270 -53.70 1.67 -6.04
N SER A 271 -54.41 2.03 -7.12
CA SER A 271 -53.82 2.49 -8.37
C SER A 271 -53.67 4.02 -8.48
N GLU A 272 -54.27 4.76 -7.56
CA GLU A 272 -54.10 6.21 -7.49
C GLU A 272 -52.86 6.56 -6.68
N GLY A 273 -52.00 7.39 -7.28
CA GLY A 273 -50.80 7.90 -6.57
C GLY A 273 -51.22 8.75 -5.38
N LEU A 274 -50.41 8.74 -4.34
CA LEU A 274 -50.57 9.60 -3.18
C LEU A 274 -50.46 11.09 -3.59
N PRO A 275 -51.19 12.01 -2.97
CA PRO A 275 -51.08 13.45 -3.21
C PRO A 275 -49.67 13.98 -2.95
N ASP A 276 -49.30 15.01 -3.69
CA ASP A 276 -48.08 15.77 -3.42
C ASP A 276 -48.11 16.34 -1.98
N GLY A 277 -46.96 16.30 -1.33
CA GLY A 277 -46.83 16.82 0.01
C GLY A 277 -45.81 16.11 0.90
N THR A 278 -45.80 16.48 2.15
CA THR A 278 -44.91 15.92 3.18
C THR A 278 -45.51 14.66 3.79
N TYR A 279 -44.71 13.63 3.83
CA TYR A 279 -44.94 12.35 4.50
C TYR A 279 -43.89 12.14 5.57
N PHE A 280 -44.14 11.25 6.51
CA PHE A 280 -43.21 10.90 7.56
C PHE A 280 -42.87 9.43 7.47
N TYR A 281 -41.60 9.08 7.76
CA TYR A 281 -41.17 7.69 7.76
C TYR A 281 -40.65 7.27 9.13
N ILE A 282 -40.78 5.98 9.41
CA ILE A 282 -40.06 5.26 10.46
C ILE A 282 -39.40 4.08 9.81
N LEU A 283 -38.04 4.05 9.91
CA LEU A 283 -37.22 2.93 9.54
C LEU A 283 -36.72 2.24 10.81
N LYS A 284 -37.06 0.98 10.99
CA LYS A 284 -36.51 0.08 12.01
C LYS A 284 -35.55 -0.88 11.34
N TYR A 285 -34.35 -1.06 11.88
CA TYR A 285 -33.36 -1.99 11.35
C TYR A 285 -32.61 -2.67 12.47
N LYS A 286 -32.23 -3.92 12.25
CA LYS A 286 -31.54 -4.75 13.22
C LYS A 286 -30.07 -4.79 12.89
N LYS A 287 -29.22 -4.43 13.83
CA LYS A 287 -27.77 -4.59 13.75
C LYS A 287 -27.39 -6.06 13.93
N GLN A 288 -26.18 -6.42 13.54
CA GLN A 288 -25.65 -7.78 13.69
C GLN A 288 -25.51 -8.22 15.16
N ASP A 289 -25.30 -7.27 16.07
CA ASP A 289 -25.30 -7.55 17.52
C ASP A 289 -26.71 -7.85 18.08
N GLY A 290 -27.72 -7.90 17.18
CA GLY A 290 -29.12 -8.11 17.54
C GLY A 290 -29.86 -6.85 18.00
N THR A 291 -29.18 -5.72 18.15
CA THR A 291 -29.79 -4.44 18.59
C THR A 291 -30.69 -3.88 17.49
N VAL A 292 -31.93 -3.54 17.85
CA VAL A 292 -32.84 -2.82 16.95
C VAL A 292 -32.59 -1.32 17.08
N ARG A 293 -32.44 -0.65 15.96
CA ARG A 293 -32.33 0.80 15.83
C ARG A 293 -33.52 1.35 15.07
N GLU A 294 -33.89 2.60 15.38
CA GLU A 294 -34.95 3.32 14.71
C GLU A 294 -34.42 4.66 14.19
N LYS A 295 -34.79 4.99 12.96
CA LYS A 295 -34.55 6.29 12.33
C LYS A 295 -35.89 6.79 11.81
N SER A 296 -36.27 8.02 12.16
CA SER A 296 -37.47 8.65 11.68
C SER A 296 -37.16 10.01 11.04
N GLY A 297 -38.03 10.44 10.16
CA GLY A 297 -37.89 11.71 9.48
C GLY A 297 -39.08 11.99 8.58
N TYR A 298 -38.89 12.93 7.66
CA TYR A 298 -39.88 13.27 6.64
C TYR A 298 -39.35 13.03 5.22
N LEU A 299 -40.26 12.84 4.31
CA LEU A 299 -39.98 12.87 2.88
C LEU A 299 -40.99 13.79 2.17
N TYR A 300 -40.60 14.38 1.07
CA TYR A 300 -41.44 15.18 0.21
C TYR A 300 -41.73 14.41 -1.09
N LEU A 301 -43.02 14.20 -1.36
CA LEU A 301 -43.52 13.57 -2.58
C LEU A 301 -43.98 14.67 -3.55
N SER A 302 -43.50 14.68 -4.76
CA SER A 302 -43.97 15.55 -5.85
C SER A 302 -43.98 14.77 -7.15
N ARG A 303 -44.94 15.08 -8.04
CA ARG A 303 -45.14 14.41 -9.34
C ARG A 303 -45.08 15.39 -10.48
#